data_45442cea61a7d0fe760867af675d4873
#
_entry.id   45442cea61a7d0fe760867af675d4873
#
_cell.length_a   1.000
_cell.length_b   1.000
_cell.length_c   1.000
_cell.angle_alpha   90.00
_cell.angle_beta   90.00
_cell.angle_gamma   90.00
#
_symmetry.space_group_name_H-M   'P 1'
#
loop_
_entity.id
_entity.type
_entity.pdbx_description
1 polymer ?
#
loop_
_entity_poly.entity_id
_entity_poly.type
_entity_poly.pdbx_seq_one_letter_code
_entity_poly.pdbx_strand_id
1 'polypeptide(L)'
;MIWLWSEYFRAIPHLQQSGVLKNFALETEGDFSGQYQVVAKRYYSPDRRVIHPAAPVVGHFNDLAYVSNIDLLLAKDVFSSSEQAKTVDFEQTQRCYQFQLASTSPLAAQQVIANTLNISAIAASEQIAQRLRRVKAGQRIVLRGEWVKVRSVSTGQYFQINHYPLPANNCRIVRVQQHELLGAKATEFP
;
A
#
# COMPACT_ATOMS: atom_id res chain seq x y z
N MET A 1 -5.11 0.55 -24.79
CA MET A 1 -5.44 1.95 -24.45
C MET A 1 -6.04 2.14 -23.05
N ILE A 2 -6.95 1.27 -22.59
CA ILE A 2 -7.58 1.35 -21.25
C ILE A 2 -6.57 1.19 -20.09
N TRP A 3 -5.55 0.34 -20.27
CA TRP A 3 -4.52 0.09 -19.24
C TRP A 3 -3.63 1.31 -18.97
N LEU A 4 -3.21 2.02 -20.01
CA LEU A 4 -2.45 3.28 -19.89
C LEU A 4 -3.24 4.37 -19.16
N TRP A 5 -4.56 4.44 -19.41
CA TRP A 5 -5.42 5.43 -18.76
C TRP A 5 -5.55 5.17 -17.25
N SER A 6 -5.67 3.92 -16.82
CA SER A 6 -5.78 3.57 -15.40
C SER A 6 -4.50 3.85 -14.60
N GLU A 7 -3.34 3.67 -15.22
CA GLU A 7 -2.04 3.84 -14.57
C GLU A 7 -1.68 5.34 -14.39
N TYR A 8 -1.98 6.18 -15.37
CA TYR A 8 -1.55 7.57 -15.38
C TYR A 8 -2.62 8.58 -14.94
N PHE A 9 -3.89 8.25 -15.10
CA PHE A 9 -4.99 9.20 -14.85
C PHE A 9 -5.88 8.84 -13.67
N ARG A 10 -5.66 7.71 -13.03
CA ARG A 10 -6.46 7.34 -11.86
C ARG A 10 -6.21 8.33 -10.73
N ALA A 11 -7.27 8.98 -10.27
CA ALA A 11 -7.21 9.84 -9.10
C ALA A 11 -6.91 9.01 -7.84
N ILE A 12 -5.98 9.49 -7.03
CA ILE A 12 -5.73 8.96 -5.69
C ILE A 12 -6.34 9.93 -4.69
N PRO A 13 -7.27 9.47 -3.82
CA PRO A 13 -7.83 10.33 -2.78
C PRO A 13 -6.73 10.80 -1.84
N HIS A 14 -6.90 12.00 -1.28
CA HIS A 14 -5.98 12.55 -0.28
C HIS A 14 -6.75 13.27 0.82
N LEU A 15 -6.15 13.36 1.99
CA LEU A 15 -6.85 13.86 3.19
C LEU A 15 -7.23 15.35 3.10
N GLN A 16 -6.56 16.14 2.27
CA GLN A 16 -6.89 17.55 2.05
C GLN A 16 -8.04 17.74 1.05
N GLN A 17 -8.45 16.68 0.36
CA GLN A 17 -9.58 16.74 -0.58
C GLN A 17 -10.89 16.88 0.19
N SER A 18 -11.72 17.83 -0.24
CA SER A 18 -13.03 18.06 0.35
C SER A 18 -13.90 16.79 0.35
N GLY A 19 -14.43 16.44 1.49
CA GLY A 19 -15.34 15.31 1.66
C GLY A 19 -14.65 13.96 1.96
N VAL A 20 -13.35 13.79 1.76
CA VAL A 20 -12.67 12.51 2.06
C VAL A 20 -12.81 12.14 3.53
N LEU A 21 -12.54 13.07 4.45
CA LEU A 21 -12.66 12.85 5.89
C LEU A 21 -14.09 12.96 6.43
N LYS A 22 -15.08 13.28 5.60
CA LYS A 22 -16.47 13.40 6.06
C LYS A 22 -17.02 12.09 6.64
N ASN A 23 -16.62 10.97 6.06
CA ASN A 23 -17.14 9.64 6.40
C ASN A 23 -16.12 8.76 7.14
N PHE A 24 -14.87 9.23 7.30
CA PHE A 24 -13.78 8.46 7.88
C PHE A 24 -13.06 9.24 8.97
N ALA A 25 -12.75 8.58 10.08
CA ALA A 25 -11.85 9.07 11.10
C ALA A 25 -10.58 8.22 11.11
N LEU A 26 -9.43 8.86 11.23
CA LEU A 26 -8.14 8.21 11.32
C LEU A 26 -7.62 8.31 12.77
N GLU A 27 -7.18 7.18 13.31
CA GLU A 27 -6.55 7.09 14.62
C GLU A 27 -5.09 6.64 14.44
N THR A 28 -4.15 7.47 14.87
CA THR A 28 -2.72 7.18 14.80
C THR A 28 -2.34 6.12 15.83
N GLU A 29 -1.60 5.11 15.40
CA GLU A 29 -1.09 4.04 16.26
C GLU A 29 0.42 4.15 16.51
N GLY A 30 1.15 4.96 15.74
CA GLY A 30 2.58 5.16 15.87
C GLY A 30 3.23 5.59 14.55
N ASP A 31 4.51 5.91 14.62
CA ASP A 31 5.28 6.36 13.48
C ASP A 31 5.60 5.23 12.50
N PHE A 32 5.65 5.58 11.22
CA PHE A 32 6.08 4.72 10.14
C PHE A 32 7.20 5.39 9.35
N SER A 33 8.33 4.73 9.23
CA SER A 33 9.40 5.19 8.33
C SER A 33 10.28 4.04 7.88
N GLY A 34 10.81 4.15 6.66
CA GLY A 34 11.77 3.18 6.15
C GLY A 34 12.15 3.39 4.70
N GLN A 35 13.18 2.64 4.30
CA GLN A 35 13.60 2.50 2.91
C GLN A 35 13.15 1.14 2.39
N TYR A 36 12.55 1.15 1.23
CA TYR A 36 11.96 -0.04 0.65
C TYR A 36 12.17 -0.09 -0.86
N GLN A 37 12.18 -1.29 -1.40
CA GLN A 37 11.90 -1.52 -2.81
C GLN A 37 10.43 -1.85 -2.98
N VAL A 38 9.80 -1.26 -3.96
CA VAL A 38 8.42 -1.57 -4.35
C VAL A 38 8.42 -2.88 -5.12
N VAL A 39 7.82 -3.92 -4.56
CA VAL A 39 7.68 -5.23 -5.22
C VAL A 39 6.50 -5.20 -6.17
N ALA A 40 5.36 -4.71 -5.70
CA ALA A 40 4.14 -4.61 -6.49
C ALA A 40 3.30 -3.41 -6.05
N LYS A 41 2.42 -2.98 -6.93
CA LYS A 41 1.45 -1.91 -6.69
C LYS A 41 0.08 -2.37 -7.18
N ARG A 42 -0.95 -2.21 -6.36
CA ARG A 42 -2.31 -2.54 -6.71
C ARG A 42 -3.26 -1.39 -6.45
N TYR A 43 -4.19 -1.19 -7.37
CA TYR A 43 -5.27 -0.22 -7.22
C TYR A 43 -6.57 -0.89 -6.85
N TYR A 44 -7.36 -0.20 -6.02
CA TYR A 44 -8.71 -0.57 -5.67
C TYR A 44 -9.70 0.49 -6.14
N SER A 45 -10.90 0.07 -6.44
CA SER A 45 -12.01 0.98 -6.75
C SER A 45 -13.05 0.87 -5.66
N PRO A 46 -13.66 1.99 -5.25
CA PRO A 46 -14.80 1.93 -4.35
C PRO A 46 -15.90 1.04 -4.92
N ASP A 47 -16.60 0.30 -4.07
CA ASP A 47 -17.73 -0.49 -4.51
C ASP A 47 -18.89 0.45 -4.83
N ARG A 48 -19.28 0.53 -6.10
CA ARG A 48 -20.37 1.36 -6.59
C ARG A 48 -21.76 0.71 -6.43
N ARG A 49 -21.83 -0.52 -5.95
CA ARG A 49 -23.11 -1.23 -5.73
C ARG A 49 -23.83 -0.77 -4.49
N VAL A 50 -23.17 -0.01 -3.63
CA VAL A 50 -23.81 0.62 -2.47
C VAL A 50 -24.66 1.79 -2.97
N ILE A 51 -25.91 1.81 -2.60
CA ILE A 51 -26.99 2.71 -3.05
C ILE A 51 -26.68 4.20 -2.77
N HIS A 52 -25.67 4.49 -1.97
CA HIS A 52 -25.21 5.84 -1.68
C HIS A 52 -23.70 5.92 -1.64
N PRO A 53 -23.02 6.58 -2.62
CA PRO A 53 -21.57 6.72 -2.63
C PRO A 53 -21.01 7.50 -1.43
N ALA A 54 -21.85 8.18 -0.68
CA ALA A 54 -21.48 8.95 0.51
C ALA A 54 -21.60 8.16 1.83
N ALA A 55 -22.11 6.93 1.79
CA ALA A 55 -22.26 6.08 2.97
C ALA A 55 -21.49 4.76 2.75
N PRO A 56 -20.18 4.72 3.01
CA PRO A 56 -19.43 3.48 2.89
C PRO A 56 -20.00 2.44 3.85
N VAL A 57 -20.33 1.27 3.33
CA VAL A 57 -20.74 0.13 4.15
C VAL A 57 -19.47 -0.45 4.76
N VAL A 58 -19.33 -0.30 6.06
CA VAL A 58 -18.16 -0.76 6.82
C VAL A 58 -18.10 -2.28 6.82
N GLY A 59 -16.91 -2.78 6.55
CA GLY A 59 -16.66 -4.21 6.42
C GLY A 59 -16.59 -4.69 4.98
N HIS A 60 -17.04 -3.88 4.01
CA HIS A 60 -16.77 -4.15 2.62
C HIS A 60 -15.37 -3.68 2.26
N PHE A 61 -14.63 -4.58 1.71
CA PHE A 61 -13.24 -4.49 1.31
C PHE A 61 -12.92 -3.28 0.40
N ASN A 62 -13.86 -2.91 -0.45
CA ASN A 62 -13.69 -1.83 -1.41
C ASN A 62 -14.03 -0.44 -0.84
N ASP A 63 -14.68 -0.36 0.31
CA ASP A 63 -15.08 0.93 0.89
C ASP A 63 -13.87 1.73 1.39
N LEU A 64 -12.82 1.05 1.85
CA LEU A 64 -11.55 1.69 2.17
C LEU A 64 -10.97 2.46 0.98
N ALA A 65 -11.34 2.12 -0.26
CA ALA A 65 -10.86 2.79 -1.47
C ALA A 65 -11.31 4.26 -1.61
N TYR A 66 -12.27 4.71 -0.80
CA TYR A 66 -12.62 6.13 -0.74
C TYR A 66 -11.55 6.99 -0.06
N VAL A 67 -10.71 6.40 0.78
CA VAL A 67 -9.63 7.09 1.48
C VAL A 67 -8.25 6.52 1.15
N SER A 68 -8.18 5.24 0.79
CA SER A 68 -6.97 4.54 0.37
C SER A 68 -7.28 3.62 -0.81
N ASN A 69 -6.96 4.05 -2.01
CA ASN A 69 -7.21 3.26 -3.22
C ASN A 69 -5.97 2.63 -3.83
N ILE A 70 -4.84 2.73 -3.14
CA ILE A 70 -3.56 2.20 -3.60
C ILE A 70 -2.89 1.39 -2.49
N ASP A 71 -2.46 0.19 -2.84
CA ASP A 71 -1.61 -0.64 -2.01
C ASP A 71 -0.23 -0.78 -2.62
N LEU A 72 0.78 -0.74 -1.76
CA LEU A 72 2.17 -1.00 -2.11
C LEU A 72 2.66 -2.22 -1.36
N LEU A 73 3.10 -3.24 -2.08
CA LEU A 73 3.89 -4.32 -1.52
C LEU A 73 5.36 -3.89 -1.50
N LEU A 74 5.92 -3.85 -0.33
CA LEU A 74 7.23 -3.30 -0.04
C LEU A 74 8.15 -4.41 0.48
N ALA A 75 9.39 -4.41 0.02
CA ALA A 75 10.47 -5.24 0.58
C ALA A 75 11.56 -4.35 1.15
N LYS A 76 12.15 -4.74 2.27
CA LYS A 76 13.32 -4.05 2.81
C LYS A 76 14.47 -4.12 1.81
N ASP A 77 15.22 -3.04 1.71
CA ASP A 77 16.25 -2.85 0.69
C ASP A 77 17.29 -4.00 0.66
N VAL A 78 17.75 -4.45 1.83
CA VAL A 78 18.68 -5.56 1.96
C VAL A 78 18.14 -6.87 1.39
N PHE A 79 16.85 -7.13 1.61
CA PHE A 79 16.20 -8.34 1.09
C PHE A 79 16.00 -8.25 -0.43
N SER A 80 15.50 -7.12 -0.92
CA SER A 80 15.14 -6.95 -2.32
C SER A 80 16.32 -6.92 -3.28
N SER A 81 17.51 -6.55 -2.80
CA SER A 81 18.75 -6.56 -3.58
C SER A 81 19.38 -7.95 -3.70
N SER A 82 18.88 -8.95 -2.98
CA SER A 82 19.39 -10.31 -3.03
C SER A 82 18.86 -11.08 -4.25
N GLU A 83 19.72 -11.88 -4.89
CA GLU A 83 19.28 -12.81 -5.94
C GLU A 83 18.22 -13.80 -5.42
N GLN A 84 18.23 -14.07 -4.12
CA GLN A 84 17.29 -14.95 -3.46
C GLN A 84 15.86 -14.40 -3.49
N ALA A 85 15.68 -13.07 -3.46
CA ALA A 85 14.36 -12.46 -3.56
C ALA A 85 13.66 -12.78 -4.88
N LYS A 86 14.39 -13.07 -5.94
CA LYS A 86 13.87 -13.49 -7.26
C LYS A 86 13.24 -14.89 -7.24
N THR A 87 13.48 -15.68 -6.18
CA THR A 87 12.88 -16.99 -5.98
C THR A 87 11.54 -16.96 -5.26
N VAL A 88 11.04 -15.76 -4.98
CA VAL A 88 9.75 -15.55 -4.30
C VAL A 88 8.77 -14.94 -5.28
N ASP A 89 7.66 -15.64 -5.49
CA ASP A 89 6.53 -15.11 -6.26
C ASP A 89 5.51 -14.49 -5.32
N PHE A 90 5.13 -13.23 -5.57
CA PHE A 90 4.23 -12.47 -4.73
C PHE A 90 2.92 -12.16 -5.45
N GLU A 91 1.82 -12.36 -4.75
CA GLU A 91 0.50 -11.96 -5.22
C GLU A 91 -0.17 -11.04 -4.20
N GLN A 92 -0.47 -9.79 -4.59
CA GLN A 92 -1.28 -8.89 -3.76
C GLN A 92 -2.76 -9.24 -3.89
N THR A 93 -3.41 -9.50 -2.76
CA THR A 93 -4.83 -9.78 -2.69
C THR A 93 -5.42 -9.23 -1.39
N GLN A 94 -6.67 -8.84 -1.42
CA GLN A 94 -7.43 -8.47 -0.22
C GLN A 94 -6.74 -7.50 0.75
N ARG A 95 -6.10 -6.44 0.21
CA ARG A 95 -5.33 -5.44 0.99
C ARG A 95 -4.11 -6.00 1.70
N CYS A 96 -3.74 -7.23 1.35
CA CYS A 96 -2.59 -7.93 1.87
C CYS A 96 -1.83 -8.59 0.71
N TYR A 97 -1.08 -9.62 0.98
CA TYR A 97 -0.37 -10.41 -0.03
C TYR A 97 -0.24 -11.85 0.41
N GLN A 98 0.01 -12.70 -0.54
CA GLN A 98 0.50 -14.06 -0.33
C GLN A 98 1.77 -14.25 -1.15
N PHE A 99 2.55 -15.27 -0.85
CA PHE A 99 3.76 -15.57 -1.60
C PHE A 99 3.98 -17.08 -1.71
N GLN A 100 4.70 -17.46 -2.75
CA GLN A 100 5.16 -18.82 -2.97
C GLN A 100 6.67 -18.80 -3.14
N LEU A 101 7.33 -19.77 -2.51
CA LEU A 101 8.77 -20.00 -2.67
C LEU A 101 8.99 -20.99 -3.79
N ALA A 102 9.91 -20.69 -4.71
CA ALA A 102 10.37 -21.69 -5.66
C ALA A 102 10.95 -22.88 -4.93
N SER A 103 10.82 -24.08 -5.48
CA SER A 103 11.35 -25.32 -4.89
C SER A 103 12.88 -25.28 -4.65
N THR A 104 13.57 -24.44 -5.38
CA THR A 104 15.02 -24.20 -5.28
C THR A 104 15.36 -23.02 -4.38
N SER A 105 14.39 -22.38 -3.76
CA SER A 105 14.63 -21.21 -2.92
C SER A 105 15.37 -21.59 -1.64
N PRO A 106 16.48 -20.93 -1.32
CA PRO A 106 17.17 -21.12 -0.04
C PRO A 106 16.52 -20.35 1.12
N LEU A 107 15.44 -19.60 0.85
CA LEU A 107 14.77 -18.74 1.85
C LEU A 107 13.75 -19.54 2.67
N ALA A 108 13.73 -19.28 3.97
CA ALA A 108 12.61 -19.68 4.81
C ALA A 108 11.46 -18.67 4.72
N ALA A 109 10.21 -19.15 4.87
CA ALA A 109 9.03 -18.30 4.85
C ALA A 109 9.12 -17.13 5.86
N GLN A 110 9.66 -17.37 7.05
CA GLN A 110 9.85 -16.36 8.09
C GLN A 110 10.80 -15.22 7.64
N GLN A 111 11.80 -15.52 6.83
CA GLN A 111 12.70 -14.50 6.29
C GLN A 111 11.97 -13.57 5.31
N VAL A 112 11.09 -14.14 4.48
CA VAL A 112 10.25 -13.35 3.57
C VAL A 112 9.31 -12.47 4.40
N ILE A 113 8.58 -13.04 5.35
CA ILE A 113 7.64 -12.32 6.22
C ILE A 113 8.32 -11.18 6.98
N ALA A 114 9.50 -11.41 7.54
CA ALA A 114 10.25 -10.38 8.29
C ALA A 114 10.75 -9.21 7.44
N ASN A 115 10.84 -9.39 6.12
CA ASN A 115 11.41 -8.42 5.21
C ASN A 115 10.41 -7.81 4.22
N THR A 116 9.14 -8.21 4.26
CA THR A 116 8.11 -7.70 3.36
C THR A 116 6.90 -7.20 4.13
N LEU A 117 6.23 -6.21 3.59
CA LEU A 117 4.97 -5.69 4.12
C LEU A 117 4.10 -5.12 3.00
N ASN A 118 2.80 -5.21 3.14
CA ASN A 118 1.84 -4.53 2.28
C ASN A 118 1.22 -3.34 3.04
N ILE A 119 1.26 -2.17 2.44
CA ILE A 119 0.62 -1.00 3.00
C ILE A 119 -0.55 -0.56 2.13
N SER A 120 -1.70 -0.32 2.75
CA SER A 120 -2.78 0.45 2.15
C SER A 120 -2.50 1.93 2.39
N ALA A 121 -2.05 2.64 1.35
CA ALA A 121 -1.52 3.98 1.50
C ALA A 121 -2.63 5.04 1.46
N ILE A 122 -2.70 5.88 2.49
CA ILE A 122 -3.50 7.09 2.54
C ILE A 122 -2.59 8.28 2.29
N ALA A 123 -2.85 9.05 1.25
CA ALA A 123 -2.07 10.25 0.96
C ALA A 123 -2.46 11.40 1.89
N ALA A 124 -1.51 11.98 2.62
CA ALA A 124 -1.76 13.13 3.48
C ALA A 124 -2.08 14.40 2.69
N SER A 125 -1.60 14.52 1.45
CA SER A 125 -1.81 15.68 0.59
C SER A 125 -1.93 15.28 -0.87
N GLU A 126 -2.38 16.22 -1.71
CA GLU A 126 -2.43 16.04 -3.16
C GLU A 126 -1.04 15.71 -3.75
N GLN A 127 0.00 16.40 -3.27
CA GLN A 127 1.36 16.16 -3.72
C GLN A 127 1.80 14.71 -3.45
N ILE A 128 1.48 14.18 -2.27
CA ILE A 128 1.77 12.78 -1.93
C ILE A 128 0.94 11.83 -2.80
N ALA A 129 -0.34 12.13 -3.03
CA ALA A 129 -1.19 11.34 -3.92
C ALA A 129 -0.60 11.24 -5.33
N GLN A 130 -0.12 12.34 -5.89
CA GLN A 130 0.53 12.37 -7.21
C GLN A 130 1.84 11.57 -7.22
N ARG A 131 2.63 11.62 -6.15
CA ARG A 131 3.86 10.83 -6.03
C ARG A 131 3.56 9.33 -5.94
N LEU A 132 2.63 8.92 -5.07
CA LEU A 132 2.20 7.52 -4.94
C LEU A 132 1.66 6.96 -6.27
N ARG A 133 0.92 7.77 -7.04
CA ARG A 133 0.44 7.36 -8.37
C ARG A 133 1.58 7.01 -9.32
N ARG A 134 2.70 7.74 -9.25
CA ARG A 134 3.86 7.57 -10.14
C ARG A 134 4.80 6.44 -9.71
N VAL A 135 4.63 5.90 -8.52
CA VAL A 135 5.43 4.76 -8.04
C VAL A 135 5.26 3.55 -8.96
N LYS A 136 6.37 2.88 -9.26
CA LYS A 136 6.41 1.67 -10.07
C LYS A 136 7.11 0.53 -9.33
N ALA A 137 6.75 -0.70 -9.67
CA ALA A 137 7.49 -1.87 -9.20
C ALA A 137 8.98 -1.75 -9.60
N GLY A 138 9.86 -2.24 -8.75
CA GLY A 138 11.31 -2.16 -8.89
C GLY A 138 11.94 -0.86 -8.37
N GLN A 139 11.16 0.20 -8.13
CA GLN A 139 11.70 1.45 -7.60
C GLN A 139 12.04 1.33 -6.11
N ARG A 140 13.13 2.01 -5.73
CA ARG A 140 13.50 2.19 -4.32
C ARG A 140 12.95 3.52 -3.82
N ILE A 141 12.30 3.48 -2.67
CA ILE A 141 11.62 4.64 -2.09
C ILE A 141 11.92 4.77 -0.60
N VAL A 142 11.90 6.00 -0.12
CA VAL A 142 11.78 6.32 1.31
C VAL A 142 10.34 6.74 1.57
N LEU A 143 9.73 6.13 2.56
CA LEU A 143 8.40 6.51 3.05
C LEU A 143 8.49 6.92 4.50
N ARG A 144 7.75 7.99 4.85
CA ARG A 144 7.52 8.41 6.24
C ARG A 144 6.06 8.78 6.43
N GLY A 145 5.54 8.48 7.59
CA GLY A 145 4.16 8.74 7.94
C GLY A 145 3.78 8.10 9.25
N GLU A 146 2.58 7.60 9.34
CA GLU A 146 2.02 7.02 10.56
C GLU A 146 1.20 5.76 10.24
N TRP A 147 1.31 4.76 11.11
CA TRP A 147 0.36 3.68 11.17
C TRP A 147 -0.97 4.22 11.65
N VAL A 148 -2.05 3.88 10.95
CA VAL A 148 -3.37 4.37 11.31
C VAL A 148 -4.42 3.26 11.27
N LYS A 149 -5.42 3.38 12.15
CA LYS A 149 -6.71 2.72 12.01
C LYS A 149 -7.68 3.66 11.32
N VAL A 150 -8.50 3.12 10.45
CA VAL A 150 -9.56 3.88 9.79
C VAL A 150 -10.89 3.42 10.34
N ARG A 151 -11.69 4.36 10.83
CA ARG A 151 -13.03 4.11 11.35
C ARG A 151 -14.07 4.82 10.49
N SER A 152 -15.17 4.17 10.23
CA SER A 152 -16.34 4.83 9.65
C SER A 152 -17.02 5.71 10.67
N VAL A 153 -17.28 6.96 10.32
CA VAL A 153 -18.00 7.91 11.17
C VAL A 153 -19.46 7.49 11.35
N SER A 154 -20.09 6.94 10.30
CA SER A 154 -21.50 6.59 10.32
C SER A 154 -21.81 5.35 11.16
N THR A 155 -20.92 4.36 11.20
CA THR A 155 -21.17 3.09 11.91
C THR A 155 -20.31 2.91 13.14
N GLY A 156 -19.26 3.73 13.32
CA GLY A 156 -18.30 3.59 14.40
C GLY A 156 -17.34 2.39 14.26
N GLN A 157 -17.46 1.58 13.22
CA GLN A 157 -16.66 0.37 13.04
C GLN A 157 -15.32 0.67 12.33
N TYR A 158 -14.30 -0.11 12.67
CA TYR A 158 -12.99 -0.03 12.03
C TYR A 158 -12.90 -0.92 10.81
N PHE A 159 -12.16 -0.46 9.81
CA PHE A 159 -11.79 -1.30 8.68
C PHE A 159 -10.80 -2.37 9.11
N GLN A 160 -11.13 -3.62 8.79
CA GLN A 160 -10.28 -4.77 9.05
C GLN A 160 -9.58 -5.19 7.75
N ILE A 161 -8.27 -5.36 7.82
CA ILE A 161 -7.50 -5.98 6.74
C ILE A 161 -7.34 -7.46 7.07
N ASN A 162 -7.71 -8.34 6.13
CA ASN A 162 -7.49 -9.75 6.30
C ASN A 162 -6.02 -10.07 6.00
N HIS A 163 -5.27 -10.42 7.01
CA HIS A 163 -3.84 -10.72 6.91
C HIS A 163 -3.51 -12.22 6.97
N TYR A 164 -4.48 -13.08 7.31
CA TYR A 164 -4.23 -14.52 7.41
C TYR A 164 -3.76 -15.12 6.06
N PRO A 165 -2.70 -15.95 6.02
CA PRO A 165 -1.96 -16.54 7.15
C PRO A 165 -0.77 -15.71 7.67
N LEU A 166 -0.60 -14.46 7.22
CA LEU A 166 0.50 -13.60 7.64
C LEU A 166 0.25 -12.96 9.02
N PRO A 167 1.31 -12.55 9.74
CA PRO A 167 1.17 -11.71 10.92
C PRO A 167 0.47 -10.38 10.61
N ALA A 168 -0.32 -9.85 11.54
CA ALA A 168 -1.08 -8.61 11.35
C ALA A 168 -0.19 -7.40 10.98
N ASN A 169 1.08 -7.41 11.41
CA ASN A 169 2.02 -6.34 11.10
C ASN A 169 2.47 -6.29 9.63
N ASN A 170 2.22 -7.36 8.85
CA ASN A 170 2.62 -7.42 7.45
C ASN A 170 1.62 -6.75 6.50
N CYS A 171 0.41 -6.44 6.96
CA CYS A 171 -0.62 -5.81 6.14
C CYS A 171 -1.33 -4.76 6.98
N ARG A 172 -1.03 -3.47 6.72
CA ARG A 172 -1.52 -2.37 7.55
C ARG A 172 -1.83 -1.12 6.72
N ILE A 173 -2.56 -0.20 7.32
CA ILE A 173 -2.88 1.10 6.73
C ILE A 173 -1.86 2.13 7.20
N VAL A 174 -1.35 2.93 6.26
CA VAL A 174 -0.36 3.99 6.52
C VAL A 174 -0.85 5.32 5.98
N ARG A 175 -0.87 6.34 6.82
CA ARG A 175 -0.95 7.74 6.38
C ARG A 175 0.43 8.18 5.92
N VAL A 176 0.65 8.27 4.61
CA VAL A 176 1.92 8.68 4.01
C VAL A 176 2.00 10.20 3.99
N GLN A 177 2.99 10.74 4.68
CA GLN A 177 3.26 12.18 4.78
C GLN A 177 4.43 12.62 3.92
N GLN A 178 5.42 11.74 3.73
CA GLN A 178 6.59 11.98 2.87
C GLN A 178 6.88 10.78 2.00
N HIS A 179 7.28 11.05 0.78
CA HIS A 179 7.69 10.07 -0.20
C HIS A 179 8.87 10.62 -1.00
N GLU A 180 9.96 9.86 -1.07
CA GLU A 180 11.16 10.18 -1.84
C GLU A 180 11.53 8.98 -2.72
N LEU A 181 11.84 9.24 -3.98
CA LEU A 181 12.46 8.24 -4.86
C LEU A 181 13.97 8.25 -4.61
N LEU A 182 14.51 7.10 -4.24
CA LEU A 182 15.96 6.93 -4.23
C LEU A 182 16.41 6.69 -5.68
N GLY A 183 17.22 7.61 -6.22
CA GLY A 183 17.79 7.45 -7.56
C GLY A 183 18.52 6.11 -7.68
N ALA A 184 18.42 5.46 -8.83
CA ALA A 184 19.42 4.47 -9.21
C ALA A 184 20.79 5.14 -9.06
N LYS A 185 21.73 4.52 -8.32
CA LYS A 185 23.11 4.98 -8.34
C LYS A 185 23.49 5.18 -9.79
N ALA A 186 23.83 6.42 -10.16
CA ALA A 186 24.44 6.66 -11.45
C ALA A 186 25.63 5.69 -11.52
N THR A 187 25.51 4.68 -12.36
CA THR A 187 26.67 3.92 -12.80
C THR A 187 27.50 4.94 -13.54
N GLU A 188 28.55 5.45 -12.89
CA GLU A 188 29.63 6.11 -13.58
C GLU A 188 30.13 5.12 -14.61
N PHE A 189 29.80 5.38 -15.87
CA PHE A 189 30.50 4.75 -16.99
C PHE A 189 31.86 5.40 -17.06
N PRO A 190 32.93 4.59 -17.13
CA PRO A 190 34.28 5.06 -17.33
C PRO A 190 34.45 5.75 -18.70
#